data_028890e1ba63bfdff99bbe775a47b2eb
#
_entry.id   028890e1ba63bfdff99bbe775a47b2eb
#
_cell.length_a   1.000
_cell.length_b   1.000
_cell.length_c   1.000
_cell.angle_alpha   90.00
_cell.angle_beta   90.00
_cell.angle_gamma   90.00
#
_symmetry.space_group_name_H-M   'P 1'
#
loop_
_entity.id
_entity.type
_entity.pdbx_description
1 polymer ?
#
loop_
_entity_poly.entity_id
_entity_poly.type
_entity_poly.pdbx_seq_one_letter_code
_entity_poly.pdbx_strand_id
1 'polypeptide(L)'
;MIYNSATHTLINRPEYLNQLIEHKDVDLVKIVTGIRRCGKSSLLDLFHKHLLNSGVSEDHIIHINLESLKYRNITNYTELYDYISKHIPADCAESIESHNASKSTKTYLIFDELQAVEDWQKAVESFRIDFNVDIYITGSNAYLLSSEFSTLLAGRYVEIRMLPLSFKEFLDFYNFPTSASTDEKFQKYLQFGGMPVLSEYKFNEARSMQDLEGIYSTVILRDVLQRNEKADQIVLQKLMTFLCSTIGSTTSPNSISKSLRAEGDIEKTTVSVASKTVSDYIRMLKDAFIVYPVQRYDVQGKELLKTLGKNYVIDLGFRNMLLGYRGTDRGHIIENVVFLELLRRDYRVYIGKVGNAEVDFVAEKPNEKIYVQVTESMQSPETRERELKPLRAIKDNYEKIVISMYHDYINSYDGIKAINLTDWLLK
;
A
#
# COMPACT_ATOMS: atom_id res chain seq x y z
N MET A 1 -18.91 -9.01 -10.20
CA MET A 1 -18.84 -10.43 -9.83
C MET A 1 -18.72 -10.49 -8.33
N ILE A 2 -19.68 -11.09 -7.66
CA ILE A 2 -19.65 -11.32 -6.21
C ILE A 2 -18.64 -12.45 -6.02
N TYR A 3 -17.48 -12.16 -5.45
CA TYR A 3 -16.55 -13.18 -4.99
C TYR A 3 -17.27 -13.97 -3.89
N ASN A 4 -17.67 -15.16 -4.23
CA ASN A 4 -18.29 -16.08 -3.27
C ASN A 4 -17.15 -16.72 -2.47
N SER A 5 -16.92 -16.24 -1.25
CA SER A 5 -15.88 -16.72 -0.35
C SER A 5 -15.94 -18.23 -0.06
N ALA A 6 -17.03 -18.88 -0.41
CA ALA A 6 -17.24 -20.32 -0.22
C ALA A 6 -16.47 -21.22 -1.22
N THR A 7 -15.92 -20.68 -2.31
CA THR A 7 -15.29 -21.50 -3.38
C THR A 7 -13.80 -21.23 -3.61
N HIS A 8 -13.23 -20.17 -3.02
CA HIS A 8 -11.80 -19.84 -3.16
C HIS A 8 -11.02 -20.20 -1.90
N THR A 9 -9.91 -20.89 -2.07
CA THR A 9 -8.96 -21.13 -0.98
C THR A 9 -8.35 -19.80 -0.58
N LEU A 10 -8.67 -19.32 0.64
CA LEU A 10 -8.03 -18.13 1.19
C LEU A 10 -6.57 -18.44 1.48
N ILE A 11 -5.66 -17.71 0.83
CA ILE A 11 -4.24 -17.83 1.08
C ILE A 11 -3.89 -16.86 2.20
N ASN A 12 -3.20 -17.37 3.22
CA ASN A 12 -2.84 -16.60 4.39
C ASN A 12 -1.77 -15.54 4.05
N ARG A 13 -1.96 -14.34 4.60
CA ARG A 13 -0.97 -13.24 4.63
C ARG A 13 -0.61 -12.97 6.09
N PRO A 14 0.29 -13.76 6.67
CA PRO A 14 0.48 -13.86 8.11
C PRO A 14 0.90 -12.52 8.74
N GLU A 15 1.69 -11.71 8.07
CA GLU A 15 2.13 -10.41 8.60
C GLU A 15 0.95 -9.47 8.89
N TYR A 16 -0.01 -9.35 7.96
CA TYR A 16 -1.20 -8.52 8.14
C TYR A 16 -2.22 -9.14 9.12
N LEU A 17 -2.39 -10.46 9.05
CA LEU A 17 -3.29 -11.16 9.99
C LEU A 17 -2.78 -11.03 11.43
N ASN A 18 -1.48 -11.17 11.65
CA ASN A 18 -0.87 -11.01 12.97
C ASN A 18 -1.05 -9.59 13.51
N GLN A 19 -0.92 -8.55 12.67
CA GLN A 19 -1.20 -7.18 13.07
C GLN A 19 -2.65 -7.00 13.56
N LEU A 20 -3.64 -7.61 12.87
CA LEU A 20 -5.04 -7.58 13.35
C LEU A 20 -5.20 -8.31 14.69
N ILE A 21 -4.52 -9.45 14.86
CA ILE A 21 -4.55 -10.27 16.09
C ILE A 21 -3.89 -9.52 17.26
N GLU A 22 -2.75 -8.88 17.03
CA GLU A 22 -2.02 -8.10 18.05
C GLU A 22 -2.82 -6.91 18.57
N HIS A 23 -3.66 -6.32 17.72
CA HIS A 23 -4.53 -5.21 18.10
C HIS A 23 -5.93 -5.67 18.55
N LYS A 24 -6.20 -6.97 18.58
CA LYS A 24 -7.47 -7.51 19.06
C LYS A 24 -7.72 -7.12 20.52
N ASP A 25 -8.94 -6.68 20.80
CA ASP A 25 -9.41 -6.25 22.12
C ASP A 25 -8.73 -4.97 22.67
N VAL A 26 -7.90 -4.31 21.89
CA VAL A 26 -7.37 -2.97 22.20
C VAL A 26 -8.42 -1.92 21.81
N ASP A 27 -8.64 -0.91 22.68
CA ASP A 27 -9.60 0.18 22.45
C ASP A 27 -9.12 1.15 21.36
N LEU A 28 -8.96 0.61 20.15
CA LEU A 28 -8.61 1.33 18.92
C LEU A 28 -9.46 0.77 17.77
N VAL A 29 -9.86 1.61 16.85
CA VAL A 29 -10.45 1.19 15.57
C VAL A 29 -9.33 0.68 14.65
N LYS A 30 -9.44 -0.54 14.14
CA LYS A 30 -8.47 -1.14 13.21
C LYS A 30 -8.90 -0.84 11.78
N ILE A 31 -8.06 -0.15 11.03
CA ILE A 31 -8.39 0.29 9.68
C ILE A 31 -7.41 -0.32 8.71
N VAL A 32 -7.89 -1.22 7.86
CA VAL A 32 -7.11 -1.83 6.79
C VAL A 32 -7.28 -1.00 5.53
N THR A 33 -6.22 -0.30 5.14
CA THR A 33 -6.17 0.50 3.91
C THR A 33 -5.35 -0.18 2.83
N GLY A 34 -5.53 0.22 1.58
CA GLY A 34 -4.74 -0.28 0.45
C GLY A 34 -5.52 -0.25 -0.86
N ILE A 35 -4.80 -0.37 -1.97
CA ILE A 35 -5.39 -0.34 -3.32
C ILE A 35 -6.51 -1.37 -3.48
N ARG A 36 -7.46 -1.10 -4.37
CA ARG A 36 -8.50 -2.08 -4.72
C ARG A 36 -7.89 -3.42 -5.15
N ARG A 37 -8.53 -4.52 -4.73
CA ARG A 37 -8.14 -5.91 -5.03
C ARG A 37 -6.76 -6.34 -4.50
N CYS A 38 -6.16 -5.62 -3.56
CA CYS A 38 -4.95 -6.10 -2.87
C CYS A 38 -5.21 -7.17 -1.79
N GLY A 39 -6.49 -7.52 -1.52
CA GLY A 39 -6.87 -8.62 -0.62
C GLY A 39 -7.43 -8.20 0.74
N LYS A 40 -7.85 -6.94 0.93
CA LYS A 40 -8.40 -6.45 2.22
C LYS A 40 -9.59 -7.26 2.73
N SER A 41 -10.60 -7.48 1.89
CA SER A 41 -11.78 -8.28 2.24
C SER A 41 -11.40 -9.71 2.62
N SER A 42 -10.47 -10.34 1.86
CA SER A 42 -9.96 -11.68 2.18
C SER A 42 -9.21 -11.72 3.50
N LEU A 43 -8.51 -10.65 3.88
CA LEU A 43 -7.86 -10.52 5.19
C LEU A 43 -8.90 -10.47 6.31
N LEU A 44 -10.00 -9.73 6.14
CA LEU A 44 -11.10 -9.70 7.11
C LEU A 44 -11.81 -11.06 7.21
N ASP A 45 -11.98 -11.77 6.10
CA ASP A 45 -12.51 -13.17 6.10
C ASP A 45 -11.57 -14.12 6.87
N LEU A 46 -10.26 -13.99 6.71
CA LEU A 46 -9.28 -14.75 7.49
C LEU A 46 -9.34 -14.41 8.97
N PHE A 47 -9.48 -13.13 9.29
CA PHE A 47 -9.61 -12.68 10.68
C PHE A 47 -10.93 -13.17 11.31
N HIS A 48 -12.04 -13.12 10.58
CA HIS A 48 -13.32 -13.70 11.03
C HIS A 48 -13.16 -15.20 11.38
N LYS A 49 -12.53 -15.98 10.48
CA LYS A 49 -12.22 -17.39 10.76
C LYS A 49 -11.32 -17.57 11.97
N HIS A 50 -10.36 -16.68 12.16
CA HIS A 50 -9.49 -16.70 13.35
C HIS A 50 -10.31 -16.46 14.63
N LEU A 51 -11.25 -15.52 14.66
CA LEU A 51 -12.14 -15.27 15.80
C LEU A 51 -12.94 -16.51 16.16
N LEU A 52 -13.58 -17.17 15.19
CA LEU A 52 -14.32 -18.43 15.39
C LEU A 52 -13.41 -19.53 15.97
N ASN A 53 -12.23 -19.71 15.38
CA ASN A 53 -11.26 -20.71 15.86
C ASN A 53 -10.71 -20.41 17.27
N SER A 54 -10.76 -19.14 17.69
CA SER A 54 -10.38 -18.69 19.02
C SER A 54 -11.52 -18.82 20.05
N GLY A 55 -12.68 -19.35 19.64
CA GLY A 55 -13.83 -19.61 20.53
C GLY A 55 -14.82 -18.44 20.63
N VAL A 56 -14.71 -17.42 19.78
CA VAL A 56 -15.74 -16.36 19.69
C VAL A 56 -16.98 -16.95 19.01
N SER A 57 -18.17 -16.76 19.63
CA SER A 57 -19.43 -17.20 19.04
C SER A 57 -19.77 -16.39 17.77
N GLU A 58 -20.35 -17.04 16.77
CA GLU A 58 -20.81 -16.41 15.53
C GLU A 58 -21.75 -15.23 15.81
N ASP A 59 -22.60 -15.31 16.83
CA ASP A 59 -23.53 -14.24 17.22
C ASP A 59 -22.83 -12.96 17.69
N HIS A 60 -21.58 -13.07 18.10
CA HIS A 60 -20.71 -11.95 18.51
C HIS A 60 -19.77 -11.44 17.38
N ILE A 61 -20.04 -11.83 16.12
CA ILE A 61 -19.29 -11.36 14.97
C ILE A 61 -20.28 -10.79 13.94
N ILE A 62 -20.30 -9.47 13.80
CA ILE A 62 -21.10 -8.79 12.80
C ILE A 62 -20.21 -8.38 11.64
N HIS A 63 -20.25 -9.13 10.55
CA HIS A 63 -19.44 -8.89 9.36
C HIS A 63 -20.30 -8.41 8.18
N ILE A 64 -20.10 -7.16 7.75
CA ILE A 64 -20.91 -6.48 6.74
C ILE A 64 -20.03 -5.97 5.61
N ASN A 65 -20.36 -6.37 4.38
CA ASN A 65 -19.78 -5.79 3.17
C ASN A 65 -20.78 -4.79 2.57
N LEU A 66 -20.46 -3.50 2.64
CA LEU A 66 -21.36 -2.41 2.22
C LEU A 66 -21.42 -2.21 0.69
N GLU A 67 -20.61 -2.89 -0.10
CA GLU A 67 -20.82 -3.00 -1.56
C GLU A 67 -21.90 -4.02 -1.94
N SER A 68 -22.37 -4.85 -0.98
CA SER A 68 -23.40 -5.85 -1.24
C SER A 68 -24.80 -5.22 -1.29
N LEU A 69 -25.61 -5.63 -2.29
CA LEU A 69 -27.01 -5.22 -2.40
C LEU A 69 -27.87 -5.60 -1.19
N LYS A 70 -27.43 -6.56 -0.37
CA LYS A 70 -28.08 -6.90 0.90
C LYS A 70 -28.19 -5.69 1.83
N TYR A 71 -27.19 -4.81 1.78
CA TYR A 71 -27.07 -3.63 2.65
C TYR A 71 -27.32 -2.29 1.94
N ARG A 72 -27.94 -2.33 0.74
CA ARG A 72 -28.22 -1.14 -0.09
C ARG A 72 -29.02 -0.03 0.60
N ASN A 73 -29.74 -0.37 1.66
CA ASN A 73 -30.54 0.59 2.43
C ASN A 73 -29.74 1.29 3.54
N ILE A 74 -28.47 0.92 3.74
CA ILE A 74 -27.56 1.56 4.70
C ILE A 74 -26.73 2.57 3.91
N THR A 75 -27.23 3.80 3.83
CA THR A 75 -26.61 4.89 3.04
C THR A 75 -25.97 5.96 3.90
N ASN A 76 -26.39 6.08 5.17
CA ASN A 76 -25.92 7.09 6.12
C ASN A 76 -25.70 6.49 7.52
N TYR A 77 -25.05 7.29 8.38
CA TYR A 77 -24.65 6.87 9.71
C TYR A 77 -25.82 6.45 10.62
N THR A 78 -26.99 7.07 10.47
CA THR A 78 -28.18 6.75 11.28
C THR A 78 -28.71 5.35 10.93
N GLU A 79 -28.84 5.05 9.64
CA GLU A 79 -29.27 3.73 9.17
C GLU A 79 -28.28 2.64 9.56
N LEU A 80 -26.97 2.94 9.52
CA LEU A 80 -25.93 2.03 9.99
C LEU A 80 -26.06 1.78 11.50
N TYR A 81 -26.25 2.84 12.29
CA TYR A 81 -26.40 2.73 13.73
C TYR A 81 -27.64 1.91 14.10
N ASP A 82 -28.78 2.20 13.48
CA ASP A 82 -30.03 1.48 13.71
C ASP A 82 -29.93 -0.01 13.32
N TYR A 83 -29.21 -0.30 12.24
CA TYR A 83 -28.98 -1.68 11.82
C TYR A 83 -28.15 -2.43 12.85
N ILE A 84 -27.01 -1.89 13.26
CA ILE A 84 -26.11 -2.53 14.22
C ILE A 84 -26.79 -2.68 15.59
N SER A 85 -27.45 -1.65 16.10
CA SER A 85 -28.16 -1.69 17.40
C SER A 85 -29.21 -2.82 17.50
N LYS A 86 -29.83 -3.18 16.37
CA LYS A 86 -30.80 -4.30 16.30
C LYS A 86 -30.14 -5.69 16.26
N HIS A 87 -28.86 -5.78 15.90
CA HIS A 87 -28.15 -7.05 15.71
C HIS A 87 -27.10 -7.31 16.78
N ILE A 88 -26.77 -6.32 17.62
CA ILE A 88 -25.86 -6.51 18.74
C ILE A 88 -26.54 -7.40 19.80
N PRO A 89 -25.87 -8.45 20.29
CA PRO A 89 -26.37 -9.25 21.42
C PRO A 89 -26.67 -8.42 22.66
N ALA A 90 -27.77 -8.75 23.38
CA ALA A 90 -28.23 -7.98 24.53
C ALA A 90 -27.19 -7.90 25.67
N ASP A 91 -26.39 -8.94 25.86
CA ASP A 91 -25.31 -8.98 26.85
C ASP A 91 -24.15 -8.02 26.57
N CYS A 92 -24.06 -7.48 25.35
CA CYS A 92 -23.11 -6.42 24.99
C CYS A 92 -23.66 -5.00 25.20
N ALA A 93 -24.99 -4.81 25.18
CA ALA A 93 -25.64 -3.52 25.34
C ALA A 93 -25.78 -3.10 26.80
N GLU A 94 -25.98 -4.04 27.72
CA GLU A 94 -26.25 -3.76 29.15
C GLU A 94 -24.99 -3.41 29.98
N SER A 95 -23.78 -3.54 29.42
CA SER A 95 -22.55 -3.48 30.20
C SER A 95 -22.05 -2.09 30.56
N ILE A 96 -22.55 -1.03 29.94
CA ILE A 96 -22.07 0.35 30.18
C ILE A 96 -22.76 0.98 31.39
N GLU A 97 -24.02 0.65 31.67
CA GLU A 97 -24.74 1.14 32.83
C GLU A 97 -24.47 0.37 34.13
N SER A 98 -24.02 -0.89 34.04
CA SER A 98 -23.65 -1.68 35.19
C SER A 98 -22.15 -1.61 35.46
N HIS A 99 -21.74 -1.11 36.62
CA HIS A 99 -20.33 -1.06 37.11
C HIS A 99 -19.63 -2.42 37.19
N ASN A 100 -20.19 -3.49 36.62
CA ASN A 100 -19.65 -4.85 36.52
C ASN A 100 -19.05 -5.13 35.13
N ALA A 101 -18.09 -4.30 34.69
CA ALA A 101 -17.36 -4.44 33.42
C ALA A 101 -16.61 -5.79 33.22
N SER A 102 -16.63 -6.67 34.22
CA SER A 102 -15.86 -7.93 34.18
C SER A 102 -16.60 -9.11 33.53
N LYS A 103 -17.84 -8.95 33.02
CA LYS A 103 -18.64 -10.05 32.44
C LYS A 103 -19.30 -9.78 31.09
N SER A 104 -19.10 -8.62 30.46
CA SER A 104 -19.71 -8.39 29.15
C SER A 104 -18.87 -9.03 28.06
N THR A 105 -19.50 -9.90 27.26
CA THR A 105 -18.89 -10.47 26.07
C THR A 105 -18.70 -9.38 25.02
N LYS A 106 -17.55 -9.35 24.35
CA LYS A 106 -17.24 -8.34 23.33
C LYS A 106 -17.82 -8.76 21.97
N THR A 107 -18.42 -7.84 21.22
CA THR A 107 -18.85 -8.06 19.84
C THR A 107 -17.83 -7.45 18.86
N TYR A 108 -17.50 -8.21 17.83
CA TYR A 108 -16.56 -7.81 16.79
C TYR A 108 -17.33 -7.27 15.59
N LEU A 109 -17.19 -5.98 15.31
CA LEU A 109 -17.80 -5.31 14.15
C LEU A 109 -16.78 -5.25 13.02
N ILE A 110 -17.08 -5.91 11.91
CA ILE A 110 -16.21 -6.00 10.74
C ILE A 110 -16.93 -5.35 9.57
N PHE A 111 -16.44 -4.19 9.11
CA PHE A 111 -17.03 -3.41 8.03
C PHE A 111 -16.11 -3.39 6.81
N ASP A 112 -16.55 -3.96 5.70
CA ASP A 112 -15.84 -3.91 4.43
C ASP A 112 -16.39 -2.75 3.58
N GLU A 113 -15.47 -1.89 3.07
CA GLU A 113 -15.73 -0.69 2.25
C GLU A 113 -16.70 0.32 2.94
N LEU A 114 -16.45 0.62 4.23
CA LEU A 114 -17.31 1.48 5.07
C LEU A 114 -17.49 2.90 4.52
N GLN A 115 -16.59 3.40 3.69
CA GLN A 115 -16.72 4.71 3.04
C GLN A 115 -17.93 4.83 2.07
N ALA A 116 -18.66 3.75 1.83
CA ALA A 116 -19.92 3.78 1.09
C ALA A 116 -21.07 4.42 1.89
N VAL A 117 -20.92 4.56 3.21
CA VAL A 117 -21.91 5.14 4.11
C VAL A 117 -21.57 6.60 4.40
N GLU A 118 -22.50 7.51 4.19
CA GLU A 118 -22.31 8.94 4.49
C GLU A 118 -22.15 9.15 6.00
N ASP A 119 -21.17 9.97 6.40
CA ASP A 119 -20.87 10.32 7.79
C ASP A 119 -20.64 9.10 8.72
N TRP A 120 -20.21 7.96 8.17
CA TRP A 120 -19.98 6.69 8.89
C TRP A 120 -19.16 6.85 10.18
N GLN A 121 -18.30 7.86 10.25
CA GLN A 121 -17.44 8.14 11.39
C GLN A 121 -18.26 8.41 12.68
N LYS A 122 -19.43 9.05 12.53
CA LYS A 122 -20.35 9.32 13.64
C LYS A 122 -20.94 8.04 14.22
N ALA A 123 -21.28 7.08 13.35
CA ALA A 123 -21.76 5.77 13.79
C ALA A 123 -20.68 4.99 14.53
N VAL A 124 -19.44 4.97 13.99
CA VAL A 124 -18.31 4.28 14.62
C VAL A 124 -18.00 4.83 16.01
N GLU A 125 -18.01 6.14 16.19
CA GLU A 125 -17.81 6.74 17.52
C GLU A 125 -18.96 6.40 18.48
N SER A 126 -20.21 6.43 18.01
CA SER A 126 -21.38 6.01 18.82
C SER A 126 -21.29 4.53 19.21
N PHE A 127 -20.88 3.63 18.32
CA PHE A 127 -20.68 2.22 18.67
C PHE A 127 -19.67 2.02 19.80
N ARG A 128 -18.58 2.78 19.81
CA ARG A 128 -17.57 2.71 20.86
C ARG A 128 -18.07 3.23 22.21
N ILE A 129 -19.02 4.18 22.19
CA ILE A 129 -19.60 4.75 23.40
C ILE A 129 -20.71 3.85 23.95
N ASP A 130 -21.57 3.33 23.08
CA ASP A 130 -22.83 2.70 23.47
C ASP A 130 -22.70 1.17 23.68
N PHE A 131 -21.65 0.52 23.12
CA PHE A 131 -21.52 -0.93 23.10
C PHE A 131 -20.12 -1.41 23.47
N ASN A 132 -20.01 -2.62 24.02
CA ASN A 132 -18.73 -3.30 24.21
C ASN A 132 -18.29 -3.97 22.89
N VAL A 133 -17.66 -3.19 22.01
CA VAL A 133 -17.30 -3.64 20.67
C VAL A 133 -15.83 -3.52 20.36
N ASP A 134 -15.38 -4.33 19.41
CA ASP A 134 -14.07 -4.20 18.76
C ASP A 134 -14.29 -4.02 17.25
N ILE A 135 -13.72 -2.94 16.66
CA ILE A 135 -14.12 -2.45 15.34
C ILE A 135 -12.99 -2.58 14.33
N TYR A 136 -13.29 -3.20 13.20
CA TYR A 136 -12.41 -3.43 12.06
C TYR A 136 -13.05 -2.89 10.78
N ILE A 137 -12.31 -2.08 10.04
CA ILE A 137 -12.81 -1.36 8.87
C ILE A 137 -11.85 -1.56 7.71
N THR A 138 -12.38 -1.74 6.48
CA THR A 138 -11.54 -1.62 5.29
C THR A 138 -11.93 -0.41 4.46
N GLY A 139 -10.95 0.04 3.66
CA GLY A 139 -11.19 1.00 2.60
C GLY A 139 -10.08 1.04 1.55
N SER A 140 -10.51 1.35 0.34
CA SER A 140 -9.64 1.36 -0.84
C SER A 140 -8.99 2.72 -1.12
N ASN A 141 -9.19 3.71 -0.24
CA ASN A 141 -8.68 5.07 -0.43
C ASN A 141 -8.23 5.68 0.90
N ALA A 142 -7.15 6.47 0.88
CA ALA A 142 -6.64 7.19 2.04
C ALA A 142 -7.60 8.25 2.59
N TYR A 143 -8.66 8.57 1.85
CA TYR A 143 -9.75 9.46 2.31
C TYR A 143 -10.45 8.94 3.57
N LEU A 144 -10.43 7.62 3.81
CA LEU A 144 -10.85 7.02 5.07
C LEU A 144 -10.13 7.62 6.28
N LEU A 145 -8.90 8.09 6.07
CA LEU A 145 -8.04 8.69 7.11
C LEU A 145 -7.96 10.22 6.97
N SER A 146 -8.96 10.85 6.33
CA SER A 146 -9.02 12.30 6.15
C SER A 146 -8.98 13.05 7.49
N SER A 147 -8.69 14.36 7.43
CA SER A 147 -8.60 15.22 8.61
C SER A 147 -9.86 15.20 9.48
N GLU A 148 -11.04 15.02 8.89
CA GLU A 148 -12.31 14.91 9.61
C GLU A 148 -12.38 13.63 10.44
N PHE A 149 -11.96 12.49 9.86
CA PHE A 149 -11.87 11.22 10.57
C PHE A 149 -10.86 11.26 11.72
N SER A 150 -9.66 11.77 11.44
CA SER A 150 -8.61 11.91 12.44
C SER A 150 -9.03 12.80 13.62
N THR A 151 -9.89 13.79 13.36
CA THR A 151 -10.41 14.70 14.38
C THR A 151 -11.51 14.04 15.22
N LEU A 152 -12.44 13.32 14.59
CA LEU A 152 -13.55 12.65 15.28
C LEU A 152 -13.08 11.51 16.18
N LEU A 153 -12.21 10.63 15.68
CA LEU A 153 -11.67 9.54 16.49
C LEU A 153 -10.52 9.96 17.42
N ALA A 154 -10.11 11.24 17.40
CA ALA A 154 -9.10 11.79 18.31
C ALA A 154 -7.83 10.91 18.45
N GLY A 155 -7.38 10.30 17.35
CA GLY A 155 -6.22 9.39 17.33
C GLY A 155 -6.48 7.98 17.88
N ARG A 156 -7.73 7.59 18.11
CA ARG A 156 -8.10 6.25 18.62
C ARG A 156 -8.26 5.23 17.49
N TYR A 157 -7.32 5.17 16.59
CA TYR A 157 -7.28 4.17 15.52
C TYR A 157 -5.85 3.73 15.22
N VAL A 158 -5.72 2.57 14.62
CA VAL A 158 -4.48 2.07 14.02
C VAL A 158 -4.72 1.78 12.54
N GLU A 159 -3.81 2.27 11.69
CA GLU A 159 -3.80 1.94 10.26
C GLU A 159 -2.94 0.73 9.98
N ILE A 160 -3.50 -0.26 9.29
CA ILE A 160 -2.78 -1.40 8.73
C ILE A 160 -2.79 -1.21 7.21
N ARG A 161 -1.67 -0.76 6.66
CA ARG A 161 -1.54 -0.48 5.23
C ARG A 161 -1.18 -1.72 4.45
N MET A 162 -2.16 -2.28 3.74
CA MET A 162 -2.00 -3.48 2.94
C MET A 162 -1.49 -3.17 1.54
N LEU A 163 -0.29 -3.66 1.21
CA LEU A 163 0.31 -3.59 -0.12
C LEU A 163 -0.05 -4.84 -0.95
N PRO A 164 0.10 -4.82 -2.29
CA PRO A 164 0.13 -6.03 -3.10
C PRO A 164 1.13 -7.05 -2.57
N LEU A 165 1.14 -8.27 -3.06
CA LEU A 165 2.02 -9.34 -2.58
C LEU A 165 3.48 -8.89 -2.57
N SER A 166 4.19 -9.19 -1.47
CA SER A 166 5.66 -9.20 -1.47
C SER A 166 6.19 -10.32 -2.37
N PHE A 167 7.48 -10.31 -2.67
CA PHE A 167 8.06 -11.43 -3.41
C PHE A 167 7.92 -12.75 -2.64
N LYS A 168 8.07 -12.72 -1.33
CA LYS A 168 7.85 -13.88 -0.45
C LYS A 168 6.42 -14.41 -0.55
N GLU A 169 5.42 -13.55 -0.39
CA GLU A 169 4.01 -13.90 -0.54
C GLU A 169 3.67 -14.36 -1.97
N PHE A 170 4.28 -13.75 -2.98
CA PHE A 170 4.10 -14.15 -4.38
C PHE A 170 4.51 -15.62 -4.60
N LEU A 171 5.56 -16.10 -3.93
CA LEU A 171 5.95 -17.52 -4.01
C LEU A 171 4.89 -18.45 -3.42
N ASP A 172 4.16 -18.00 -2.40
CA ASP A 172 3.08 -18.79 -1.77
C ASP A 172 1.80 -18.78 -2.61
N PHE A 173 1.55 -17.70 -3.36
CA PHE A 173 0.35 -17.54 -4.19
C PHE A 173 0.46 -18.25 -5.54
N TYR A 174 1.68 -18.48 -6.03
CA TYR A 174 1.91 -19.08 -7.33
C TYR A 174 2.53 -20.48 -7.23
N ASN A 175 1.96 -21.42 -7.95
CA ASN A 175 2.51 -22.77 -8.05
C ASN A 175 3.65 -22.79 -9.06
N PHE A 176 4.87 -22.70 -8.58
CA PHE A 176 6.07 -22.84 -9.42
C PHE A 176 6.51 -24.32 -9.53
N PRO A 177 7.07 -24.74 -10.68
CA PRO A 177 7.79 -26.00 -10.76
C PRO A 177 8.93 -26.05 -9.73
N THR A 178 9.19 -27.22 -9.16
CA THR A 178 10.29 -27.41 -8.19
C THR A 178 11.67 -27.13 -8.81
N SER A 179 11.79 -27.23 -10.13
CA SER A 179 13.02 -26.91 -10.89
C SER A 179 13.24 -25.42 -11.11
N ALA A 180 12.23 -24.56 -10.90
CA ALA A 180 12.36 -23.12 -11.13
C ALA A 180 13.29 -22.49 -10.11
N SER A 181 14.31 -21.78 -10.57
CA SER A 181 15.22 -21.02 -9.71
C SER A 181 14.56 -19.80 -9.08
N THR A 182 15.15 -19.28 -8.01
CA THR A 182 14.67 -18.03 -7.37
C THR A 182 14.70 -16.87 -8.35
N ASP A 183 15.72 -16.79 -9.20
CA ASP A 183 15.83 -15.73 -10.21
C ASP A 183 14.72 -15.81 -11.26
N GLU A 184 14.39 -17.00 -11.76
CA GLU A 184 13.25 -17.18 -12.68
C GLU A 184 11.92 -16.74 -12.05
N LYS A 185 11.70 -17.11 -10.79
CA LYS A 185 10.51 -16.69 -10.02
C LYS A 185 10.48 -15.17 -9.83
N PHE A 186 11.65 -14.57 -9.53
CA PHE A 186 11.76 -13.13 -9.38
C PHE A 186 11.53 -12.39 -10.69
N GLN A 187 12.01 -12.89 -11.84
CA GLN A 187 11.67 -12.32 -13.15
C GLN A 187 10.16 -12.32 -13.40
N LYS A 188 9.43 -13.36 -12.98
CA LYS A 188 7.96 -13.40 -13.06
C LYS A 188 7.32 -12.35 -12.16
N TYR A 189 7.84 -12.15 -10.95
CA TYR A 189 7.38 -11.09 -10.06
C TYR A 189 7.58 -9.70 -10.67
N LEU A 190 8.74 -9.44 -11.28
CA LEU A 190 9.00 -8.18 -11.98
C LEU A 190 8.09 -7.97 -13.20
N GLN A 191 7.72 -9.05 -13.91
CA GLN A 191 6.85 -9.00 -15.09
C GLN A 191 5.39 -8.79 -14.73
N PHE A 192 4.85 -9.55 -13.78
CA PHE A 192 3.41 -9.58 -13.48
C PHE A 192 3.01 -8.68 -12.30
N GLY A 193 3.96 -8.29 -11.45
CA GLY A 193 3.67 -7.57 -10.21
C GLY A 193 3.12 -8.48 -9.11
N GLY A 194 2.59 -7.86 -8.07
CA GLY A 194 2.11 -8.53 -6.86
C GLY A 194 0.59 -8.46 -6.64
N MET A 195 -0.22 -8.12 -7.66
CA MET A 195 -1.67 -8.12 -7.48
C MET A 195 -2.19 -9.55 -7.28
N PRO A 196 -2.84 -9.87 -6.12
CA PRO A 196 -3.18 -11.26 -5.77
C PRO A 196 -4.03 -12.01 -6.79
N VAL A 197 -4.98 -11.30 -7.40
CA VAL A 197 -5.91 -11.88 -8.39
C VAL A 197 -5.20 -12.48 -9.61
N LEU A 198 -4.00 -12.00 -9.94
CA LEU A 198 -3.26 -12.47 -11.12
C LEU A 198 -2.76 -13.92 -10.96
N SER A 199 -2.67 -14.43 -9.73
CA SER A 199 -2.30 -15.83 -9.48
C SER A 199 -3.28 -16.83 -10.12
N GLU A 200 -4.55 -16.45 -10.26
CA GLU A 200 -5.58 -17.25 -10.91
C GLU A 200 -5.30 -17.51 -12.41
N TYR A 201 -4.54 -16.61 -13.04
CA TYR A 201 -4.23 -16.70 -14.48
C TYR A 201 -2.97 -17.49 -14.80
N LYS A 202 -2.24 -18.01 -13.80
CA LYS A 202 -1.05 -18.86 -13.97
C LYS A 202 -0.08 -18.33 -15.03
N PHE A 203 0.27 -17.04 -14.94
CA PHE A 203 1.16 -16.33 -15.87
C PHE A 203 0.63 -16.19 -17.31
N ASN A 204 -0.66 -16.28 -17.54
CA ASN A 204 -1.26 -15.89 -18.83
C ASN A 204 -1.21 -14.36 -18.97
N GLU A 205 -0.29 -13.87 -19.80
CA GLU A 205 -0.01 -12.44 -19.94
C GLU A 205 -1.24 -11.65 -20.42
N ALA A 206 -1.93 -12.11 -21.46
CA ALA A 206 -3.10 -11.42 -22.01
C ALA A 206 -4.20 -11.22 -20.99
N ARG A 207 -4.54 -12.29 -20.23
CA ARG A 207 -5.57 -12.23 -19.18
C ARG A 207 -5.13 -11.37 -18.01
N SER A 208 -3.88 -11.48 -17.61
CA SER A 208 -3.32 -10.68 -16.52
C SER A 208 -3.35 -9.18 -16.85
N MET A 209 -2.95 -8.80 -18.06
CA MET A 209 -2.97 -7.40 -18.50
C MET A 209 -4.40 -6.87 -18.60
N GLN A 210 -5.35 -7.66 -19.12
CA GLN A 210 -6.76 -7.28 -19.20
C GLN A 210 -7.37 -7.04 -17.81
N ASP A 211 -7.06 -7.87 -16.81
CA ASP A 211 -7.58 -7.68 -15.45
C ASP A 211 -6.93 -6.47 -14.77
N LEU A 212 -5.62 -6.28 -14.96
CA LEU A 212 -4.92 -5.07 -14.46
C LEU A 212 -5.51 -3.79 -15.05
N GLU A 213 -5.85 -3.79 -16.34
CA GLU A 213 -6.52 -2.65 -16.99
C GLU A 213 -7.89 -2.39 -16.37
N GLY A 214 -8.66 -3.44 -16.06
CA GLY A 214 -9.95 -3.33 -15.37
C GLY A 214 -9.80 -2.77 -13.96
N ILE A 215 -8.80 -3.21 -13.21
CA ILE A 215 -8.50 -2.67 -11.87
C ILE A 215 -8.08 -1.21 -11.96
N TYR A 216 -7.13 -0.90 -12.84
CA TYR A 216 -6.63 0.46 -13.07
C TYR A 216 -7.76 1.43 -13.45
N SER A 217 -8.59 1.05 -14.42
CA SER A 217 -9.74 1.85 -14.83
C SER A 217 -10.72 2.09 -13.68
N THR A 218 -10.97 1.07 -12.85
CA THR A 218 -11.83 1.20 -11.67
C THR A 218 -11.23 2.18 -10.64
N VAL A 219 -9.93 2.08 -10.35
CA VAL A 219 -9.24 3.00 -9.43
C VAL A 219 -9.28 4.43 -9.96
N ILE A 220 -8.95 4.63 -11.24
CA ILE A 220 -8.96 5.97 -11.86
C ILE A 220 -10.37 6.55 -11.86
N LEU A 221 -11.39 5.80 -12.29
CA LEU A 221 -12.76 6.31 -12.41
C LEU A 221 -13.44 6.51 -11.04
N ARG A 222 -13.38 5.51 -10.14
CA ARG A 222 -14.09 5.55 -8.86
C ARG A 222 -13.32 6.27 -7.76
N ASP A 223 -12.04 5.94 -7.59
CA ASP A 223 -11.29 6.41 -6.44
C ASP A 223 -10.63 7.77 -6.68
N VAL A 224 -10.45 8.16 -7.95
CA VAL A 224 -9.87 9.46 -8.31
C VAL A 224 -10.91 10.41 -8.90
N LEU A 225 -11.52 10.09 -10.05
CA LEU A 225 -12.36 11.04 -10.79
C LEU A 225 -13.72 11.31 -10.14
N GLN A 226 -14.42 10.30 -9.62
CA GLN A 226 -15.71 10.52 -8.95
C GLN A 226 -15.62 11.46 -7.75
N ARG A 227 -14.46 11.50 -7.10
CA ARG A 227 -14.20 12.38 -5.94
C ARG A 227 -13.62 13.73 -6.34
N ASN A 228 -13.23 13.90 -7.58
CA ASN A 228 -12.59 15.12 -8.09
C ASN A 228 -13.19 15.49 -9.46
N GLU A 229 -14.42 15.95 -9.45
CA GLU A 229 -15.22 16.29 -10.66
C GLU A 229 -14.50 17.22 -11.65
N LYS A 230 -13.53 18.01 -11.17
CA LYS A 230 -12.74 18.92 -12.00
C LYS A 230 -11.50 18.27 -12.63
N ALA A 231 -11.21 16.99 -12.32
CA ALA A 231 -10.06 16.31 -12.87
C ALA A 231 -10.34 15.81 -14.29
N ASP A 232 -9.38 16.05 -15.18
CA ASP A 232 -9.43 15.60 -16.56
C ASP A 232 -8.80 14.19 -16.68
N GLN A 233 -9.58 13.25 -17.20
CA GLN A 233 -9.17 11.85 -17.32
C GLN A 233 -7.95 11.68 -18.26
N ILE A 234 -7.89 12.43 -19.35
CA ILE A 234 -6.80 12.32 -20.34
C ILE A 234 -5.49 12.79 -19.70
N VAL A 235 -5.53 13.93 -19.01
CA VAL A 235 -4.35 14.47 -18.31
C VAL A 235 -3.90 13.51 -17.21
N LEU A 236 -4.83 12.90 -16.47
CA LEU A 236 -4.51 11.94 -15.41
C LEU A 236 -3.85 10.67 -15.98
N GLN A 237 -4.37 10.13 -17.07
CA GLN A 237 -3.79 8.96 -17.74
C GLN A 237 -2.38 9.25 -18.30
N LYS A 238 -2.18 10.39 -18.93
CA LYS A 238 -0.85 10.82 -19.42
C LYS A 238 0.13 11.00 -18.26
N LEU A 239 -0.32 11.64 -17.17
CA LEU A 239 0.50 11.78 -15.98
C LEU A 239 0.89 10.41 -15.41
N MET A 240 -0.04 9.46 -15.32
CA MET A 240 0.25 8.12 -14.80
C MET A 240 1.26 7.39 -15.69
N THR A 241 1.11 7.46 -17.01
CA THR A 241 2.09 6.90 -17.97
C THR A 241 3.47 7.53 -17.80
N PHE A 242 3.53 8.85 -17.64
CA PHE A 242 4.78 9.58 -17.38
C PHE A 242 5.42 9.13 -16.05
N LEU A 243 4.66 9.04 -14.97
CA LEU A 243 5.17 8.59 -13.66
C LEU A 243 5.69 7.15 -13.71
N CYS A 244 5.00 6.27 -14.44
CA CYS A 244 5.46 4.90 -14.68
C CYS A 244 6.77 4.84 -15.49
N SER A 245 6.95 5.74 -16.47
CA SER A 245 8.18 5.78 -17.29
C SER A 245 9.37 6.38 -16.55
N THR A 246 9.12 7.17 -15.51
CA THR A 246 10.14 7.89 -14.73
C THR A 246 10.22 7.42 -13.27
N ILE A 247 9.77 6.19 -12.97
CA ILE A 247 9.92 5.64 -11.61
C ILE A 247 11.38 5.73 -11.15
N GLY A 248 11.60 6.03 -9.87
CA GLY A 248 12.94 6.17 -9.30
C GLY A 248 13.74 7.38 -9.82
N SER A 249 13.24 8.13 -10.81
CA SER A 249 13.90 9.34 -11.29
C SER A 249 13.47 10.57 -10.50
N THR A 250 14.42 11.46 -10.26
CA THR A 250 14.16 12.74 -9.57
C THR A 250 13.34 13.67 -10.47
N THR A 251 12.15 14.03 -10.03
CA THR A 251 11.21 14.88 -10.77
C THR A 251 10.67 16.01 -9.92
N SER A 252 10.07 17.01 -10.57
CA SER A 252 9.30 18.06 -9.91
C SER A 252 7.98 18.28 -10.66
N PRO A 253 6.92 18.79 -10.00
CA PRO A 253 5.67 19.11 -10.68
C PRO A 253 5.86 20.06 -11.87
N ASN A 254 6.85 20.94 -11.79
CA ASN A 254 7.18 21.87 -12.86
C ASN A 254 7.85 21.17 -14.06
N SER A 255 8.81 20.27 -13.84
CA SER A 255 9.43 19.48 -14.92
C SER A 255 8.40 18.56 -15.58
N ILE A 256 7.56 17.90 -14.82
CA ILE A 256 6.47 17.04 -15.31
C ILE A 256 5.50 17.86 -16.17
N SER A 257 5.05 19.03 -15.67
CA SER A 257 4.18 19.94 -16.42
C SER A 257 4.76 20.33 -17.78
N LYS A 258 6.06 20.63 -17.84
CA LYS A 258 6.75 20.96 -19.09
C LYS A 258 6.78 19.78 -20.06
N SER A 259 7.10 18.57 -19.59
CA SER A 259 7.13 17.37 -20.42
C SER A 259 5.75 17.03 -20.98
N LEU A 260 4.71 17.04 -20.15
CA LEU A 260 3.34 16.75 -20.59
C LEU A 260 2.83 17.75 -21.65
N ARG A 261 3.23 19.02 -21.56
CA ARG A 261 2.88 20.03 -22.59
C ARG A 261 3.63 19.83 -23.91
N ALA A 262 4.88 19.38 -23.84
CA ALA A 262 5.70 19.15 -25.03
C ALA A 262 5.20 17.98 -25.90
N GLU A 263 4.46 17.04 -25.32
CA GLU A 263 3.87 15.89 -26.02
C GLU A 263 2.66 16.24 -26.93
N GLY A 264 2.26 17.52 -27.01
CA GLY A 264 1.41 18.10 -28.09
C GLY A 264 -0.09 17.73 -28.09
N ASP A 265 -0.48 16.58 -27.54
CA ASP A 265 -1.87 16.10 -27.56
C ASP A 265 -2.81 16.75 -26.51
N ILE A 266 -2.27 17.65 -25.70
CA ILE A 266 -3.01 18.28 -24.58
C ILE A 266 -3.78 19.53 -25.05
N GLU A 267 -3.58 20.02 -26.27
CA GLU A 267 -4.34 21.16 -26.82
C GLU A 267 -5.85 20.93 -26.89
N LYS A 268 -6.29 19.65 -26.80
CA LYS A 268 -7.70 19.28 -26.82
C LYS A 268 -8.32 19.17 -25.41
N THR A 269 -7.53 19.36 -24.33
CA THR A 269 -8.03 19.27 -22.96
C THR A 269 -8.49 20.63 -22.46
N THR A 270 -9.58 20.66 -21.72
CA THR A 270 -10.13 21.88 -21.09
C THR A 270 -9.35 22.33 -19.87
N VAL A 271 -8.41 21.50 -19.37
CA VAL A 271 -7.66 21.73 -18.13
C VAL A 271 -6.23 22.18 -18.44
N SER A 272 -5.82 23.29 -17.85
CA SER A 272 -4.42 23.74 -17.92
C SER A 272 -3.53 22.80 -17.14
N VAL A 273 -2.52 22.21 -17.80
CA VAL A 273 -1.48 21.38 -17.17
C VAL A 273 -0.44 22.28 -16.49
N ALA A 274 -0.88 23.05 -15.50
CA ALA A 274 0.00 23.84 -14.66
C ALA A 274 0.70 22.95 -13.61
N SER A 275 1.82 23.40 -13.09
CA SER A 275 2.56 22.71 -12.02
C SER A 275 1.67 22.40 -10.80
N LYS A 276 0.73 23.29 -10.45
CA LYS A 276 -0.25 23.07 -9.39
C LYS A 276 -1.18 21.89 -9.72
N THR A 277 -1.71 21.85 -10.95
CA THR A 277 -2.57 20.75 -11.42
C THR A 277 -1.85 19.41 -11.35
N VAL A 278 -0.58 19.36 -11.77
CA VAL A 278 0.26 18.16 -11.63
C VAL A 278 0.41 17.73 -10.17
N SER A 279 0.67 18.68 -9.26
CA SER A 279 0.77 18.39 -7.81
C SER A 279 -0.53 17.85 -7.24
N ASP A 280 -1.67 18.45 -7.62
CA ASP A 280 -2.99 17.99 -7.19
C ASP A 280 -3.30 16.58 -7.70
N TYR A 281 -2.96 16.28 -8.95
CA TYR A 281 -3.17 14.94 -9.53
C TYR A 281 -2.25 13.89 -8.91
N ILE A 282 -0.98 14.21 -8.63
CA ILE A 282 -0.10 13.31 -7.88
C ILE A 282 -0.68 13.02 -6.50
N ARG A 283 -1.25 14.02 -5.82
CA ARG A 283 -1.92 13.81 -4.53
C ARG A 283 -3.12 12.88 -4.67
N MET A 284 -3.97 13.06 -5.68
CA MET A 284 -5.12 12.18 -5.94
C MET A 284 -4.69 10.73 -6.19
N LEU A 285 -3.62 10.53 -6.97
CA LEU A 285 -3.05 9.20 -7.22
C LEU A 285 -2.44 8.57 -5.96
N LYS A 286 -1.82 9.39 -5.11
CA LYS A 286 -1.33 8.97 -3.79
C LYS A 286 -2.49 8.53 -2.88
N ASP A 287 -3.57 9.33 -2.84
CA ASP A 287 -4.74 9.04 -2.00
C ASP A 287 -5.47 7.77 -2.48
N ALA A 288 -5.38 7.43 -3.76
CA ALA A 288 -5.85 6.16 -4.33
C ALA A 288 -4.84 5.01 -4.16
N PHE A 289 -3.74 5.19 -3.45
CA PHE A 289 -2.67 4.23 -3.22
C PHE A 289 -1.99 3.69 -4.48
N ILE A 290 -2.04 4.39 -5.62
CA ILE A 290 -1.45 3.90 -6.87
C ILE A 290 -0.04 4.46 -7.10
N VAL A 291 0.26 5.65 -6.56
CA VAL A 291 1.57 6.32 -6.64
C VAL A 291 2.03 6.76 -5.25
N TYR A 292 3.32 6.64 -5.01
CA TYR A 292 3.99 7.04 -3.78
C TYR A 292 5.04 8.12 -4.07
N PRO A 293 4.71 9.41 -3.89
CA PRO A 293 5.70 10.47 -3.95
C PRO A 293 6.59 10.44 -2.71
N VAL A 294 7.90 10.35 -2.91
CA VAL A 294 8.91 10.28 -1.85
C VAL A 294 9.74 11.54 -1.85
N GLN A 295 9.81 12.18 -0.69
CA GLN A 295 10.54 13.43 -0.49
C GLN A 295 12.03 13.18 -0.31
N ARG A 296 12.85 14.19 -0.64
CA ARG A 296 14.28 14.18 -0.35
C ARG A 296 14.54 14.62 1.07
N TYR A 297 15.52 13.99 1.68
CA TYR A 297 16.04 14.29 3.01
C TYR A 297 17.52 14.66 2.90
N ASP A 298 17.90 15.86 3.35
CA ASP A 298 19.30 16.24 3.45
C ASP A 298 19.93 15.57 4.67
N VAL A 299 20.80 14.59 4.43
CA VAL A 299 21.42 13.78 5.49
C VAL A 299 22.34 14.62 6.37
N GLN A 300 23.01 15.63 5.79
CA GLN A 300 23.92 16.52 6.50
C GLN A 300 23.16 17.62 7.26
N GLY A 301 22.17 18.25 6.59
CA GLY A 301 21.32 19.28 7.18
C GLY A 301 20.25 18.73 8.12
N LYS A 302 19.97 17.41 8.07
CA LYS A 302 18.92 16.74 8.85
C LYS A 302 17.53 17.35 8.65
N GLU A 303 17.21 17.73 7.42
CA GLU A 303 15.95 18.38 7.07
C GLU A 303 15.30 17.81 5.81
N LEU A 304 13.97 17.89 5.76
CA LEU A 304 13.20 17.51 4.56
C LEU A 304 13.26 18.62 3.52
N LEU A 305 13.59 18.27 2.28
CA LEU A 305 13.63 19.19 1.17
C LEU A 305 12.26 19.32 0.51
N LYS A 306 11.80 20.55 0.27
CA LYS A 306 10.48 20.84 -0.30
C LYS A 306 10.40 20.63 -1.81
N THR A 307 11.54 20.58 -2.49
CA THR A 307 11.61 20.50 -3.96
C THR A 307 12.34 19.26 -4.39
N LEU A 308 11.93 18.74 -5.52
CA LEU A 308 12.41 17.50 -6.13
C LEU A 308 12.11 16.27 -5.25
N GLY A 309 11.71 15.21 -5.87
CA GLY A 309 11.44 13.92 -5.24
C GLY A 309 11.41 12.84 -6.28
N LYS A 310 11.24 11.61 -5.84
CA LYS A 310 11.01 10.47 -6.72
C LYS A 310 9.57 9.99 -6.56
N ASN A 311 9.05 9.35 -7.60
CA ASN A 311 7.74 8.72 -7.54
C ASN A 311 7.92 7.21 -7.75
N TYR A 312 7.27 6.42 -6.91
CA TYR A 312 7.20 4.97 -7.03
C TYR A 312 5.76 4.54 -7.25
N VAL A 313 5.57 3.41 -7.90
CA VAL A 313 4.25 2.84 -8.15
C VAL A 313 3.98 1.68 -7.20
N ILE A 314 2.71 1.49 -6.86
CA ILE A 314 2.27 0.45 -5.92
C ILE A 314 2.58 -0.96 -6.44
N ASP A 315 2.58 -1.15 -7.77
CA ASP A 315 2.74 -2.45 -8.38
C ASP A 315 3.36 -2.36 -9.78
N LEU A 316 4.34 -3.22 -10.06
CA LEU A 316 5.01 -3.25 -11.36
C LEU A 316 4.11 -3.76 -12.49
N GLY A 317 3.10 -4.56 -12.19
CA GLY A 317 2.12 -5.01 -13.17
C GLY A 317 1.40 -3.83 -13.84
N PHE A 318 0.99 -2.80 -13.07
CA PHE A 318 0.40 -1.58 -13.65
C PHE A 318 1.39 -0.83 -14.55
N ARG A 319 2.66 -0.72 -14.14
CA ARG A 319 3.69 -0.14 -15.00
C ARG A 319 3.82 -0.90 -16.31
N ASN A 320 3.91 -2.21 -16.23
CA ASN A 320 4.11 -3.07 -17.39
C ASN A 320 2.87 -3.12 -18.30
N MET A 321 1.68 -3.01 -17.74
CA MET A 321 0.43 -2.86 -18.50
C MET A 321 0.44 -1.56 -19.33
N LEU A 322 0.89 -0.43 -18.75
CA LEU A 322 0.88 0.87 -19.40
C LEU A 322 2.01 1.04 -20.44
N LEU A 323 3.19 0.46 -20.18
CA LEU A 323 4.41 0.73 -20.98
C LEU A 323 4.90 -0.49 -21.77
N GLY A 324 4.32 -1.67 -21.53
CA GLY A 324 4.87 -2.94 -21.94
C GLY A 324 6.05 -3.38 -21.05
N TYR A 325 6.22 -4.70 -20.86
CA TYR A 325 7.36 -5.23 -20.15
C TYR A 325 8.60 -5.21 -21.04
N ARG A 326 9.57 -4.41 -20.66
CA ARG A 326 10.88 -4.32 -21.32
C ARG A 326 11.95 -4.66 -20.28
N GLY A 327 12.90 -5.52 -20.63
CA GLY A 327 14.00 -5.89 -19.75
C GLY A 327 15.06 -4.79 -19.56
N THR A 328 14.81 -3.57 -20.06
CA THR A 328 15.60 -2.36 -19.87
C THR A 328 15.15 -1.63 -18.60
N ASP A 329 15.95 -0.73 -18.05
CA ASP A 329 15.68 0.08 -16.84
C ASP A 329 15.53 -0.73 -15.53
N ARG A 330 16.21 -1.88 -15.45
CA ARG A 330 16.15 -2.78 -14.28
C ARG A 330 16.50 -2.06 -12.96
N GLY A 331 17.46 -1.14 -12.99
CA GLY A 331 17.87 -0.39 -11.81
C GLY A 331 16.70 0.28 -11.09
N HIS A 332 15.91 1.09 -11.79
CA HIS A 332 14.75 1.77 -11.22
C HIS A 332 13.60 0.82 -10.86
N ILE A 333 13.45 -0.29 -11.60
CA ILE A 333 12.45 -1.32 -11.32
C ILE A 333 12.75 -2.01 -9.98
N ILE A 334 13.99 -2.44 -9.75
CA ILE A 334 14.38 -3.07 -8.48
C ILE A 334 14.40 -2.06 -7.32
N GLU A 335 14.71 -0.78 -7.60
CA GLU A 335 14.57 0.30 -6.63
C GLU A 335 13.11 0.44 -6.16
N ASN A 336 12.12 0.37 -7.07
CA ASN A 336 10.70 0.35 -6.70
C ASN A 336 10.32 -0.87 -5.84
N VAL A 337 10.88 -2.05 -6.12
CA VAL A 337 10.65 -3.25 -5.30
C VAL A 337 11.21 -3.05 -3.89
N VAL A 338 12.44 -2.54 -3.77
CA VAL A 338 13.07 -2.24 -2.47
C VAL A 338 12.28 -1.19 -1.70
N PHE A 339 11.80 -0.15 -2.37
CA PHE A 339 10.93 0.87 -1.76
C PHE A 339 9.67 0.25 -1.12
N LEU A 340 8.94 -0.58 -1.87
CA LEU A 340 7.72 -1.23 -1.37
C LEU A 340 8.03 -2.19 -0.20
N GLU A 341 9.15 -2.88 -0.25
CA GLU A 341 9.57 -3.78 0.82
C GLU A 341 9.97 -2.99 2.08
N LEU A 342 10.62 -1.84 1.96
CA LEU A 342 10.90 -0.97 3.09
C LEU A 342 9.61 -0.47 3.75
N LEU A 343 8.58 -0.13 2.96
CA LEU A 343 7.26 0.22 3.49
C LEU A 343 6.60 -0.95 4.25
N ARG A 344 6.72 -2.20 3.73
CA ARG A 344 6.20 -3.41 4.41
C ARG A 344 6.85 -3.64 5.76
N ARG A 345 8.13 -3.29 5.88
CA ARG A 345 8.90 -3.38 7.13
C ARG A 345 8.70 -2.16 8.03
N ASP A 346 7.63 -1.38 7.80
CA ASP A 346 7.21 -0.21 8.59
C ASP A 346 8.22 0.94 8.62
N TYR A 347 9.11 1.04 7.62
CA TYR A 347 9.99 2.19 7.51
C TYR A 347 9.27 3.40 6.89
N ARG A 348 9.55 4.57 7.41
CA ARG A 348 9.36 5.84 6.69
C ARG A 348 10.55 6.02 5.76
N VAL A 349 10.27 6.19 4.48
CA VAL A 349 11.30 6.18 3.43
C VAL A 349 11.44 7.56 2.81
N TYR A 350 12.68 7.99 2.66
CA TYR A 350 13.08 9.25 2.02
C TYR A 350 14.21 8.98 1.02
N ILE A 351 14.41 9.91 0.07
CA ILE A 351 15.57 9.92 -0.81
C ILE A 351 16.70 10.68 -0.12
N GLY A 352 17.86 10.08 0.05
CA GLY A 352 18.97 10.71 0.75
C GLY A 352 19.76 11.66 -0.14
N LYS A 353 19.92 12.94 0.26
CA LYS A 353 20.87 13.87 -0.34
C LYS A 353 22.11 13.95 0.55
N VAL A 354 23.29 13.70 0.00
CA VAL A 354 24.58 13.75 0.68
C VAL A 354 25.53 14.65 -0.12
N GLY A 355 25.57 15.94 0.21
CA GLY A 355 26.27 16.93 -0.60
C GLY A 355 25.70 17.02 -2.01
N ASN A 356 26.50 16.66 -3.03
CA ASN A 356 26.06 16.59 -4.43
C ASN A 356 25.68 15.17 -4.86
N ALA A 357 25.80 14.17 -3.97
CA ALA A 357 25.44 12.79 -4.24
C ALA A 357 24.05 12.47 -3.70
N GLU A 358 23.48 11.36 -4.19
CA GLU A 358 22.21 10.83 -3.75
C GLU A 358 22.40 9.41 -3.19
N VAL A 359 21.69 9.09 -2.12
CA VAL A 359 21.48 7.73 -1.62
C VAL A 359 20.04 7.38 -1.90
N ASP A 360 19.78 6.22 -2.49
CA ASP A 360 18.45 5.87 -2.95
C ASP A 360 17.43 5.93 -1.82
N PHE A 361 17.76 5.40 -0.64
CA PHE A 361 16.85 5.48 0.49
C PHE A 361 17.52 5.80 1.82
N VAL A 362 16.87 6.68 2.57
CA VAL A 362 16.99 6.84 4.01
C VAL A 362 15.72 6.27 4.61
N ALA A 363 15.83 5.16 5.32
CA ALA A 363 14.69 4.46 5.89
C ALA A 363 14.74 4.52 7.41
N GLU A 364 13.65 5.01 8.04
CA GLU A 364 13.58 5.28 9.48
C GLU A 364 12.33 4.63 10.09
N LYS A 365 12.50 4.01 11.24
CA LYS A 365 11.43 3.60 12.15
C LYS A 365 11.85 3.83 13.60
N PRO A 366 10.98 3.70 14.61
CA PRO A 366 11.37 3.93 15.99
C PRO A 366 12.67 3.18 16.35
N ASN A 367 13.68 3.92 16.82
CA ASN A 367 15.01 3.42 17.22
C ASN A 367 15.88 2.79 16.12
N GLU A 368 15.49 2.86 14.86
CA GLU A 368 16.27 2.31 13.75
C GLU A 368 16.30 3.26 12.55
N LYS A 369 17.48 3.42 11.98
CA LYS A 369 17.70 4.17 10.73
C LYS A 369 18.73 3.43 9.90
N ILE A 370 18.43 3.27 8.62
CA ILE A 370 19.33 2.64 7.66
C ILE A 370 19.46 3.50 6.40
N TYR A 371 20.60 3.38 5.73
CA TYR A 371 20.87 3.95 4.42
C TYR A 371 20.98 2.82 3.41
N VAL A 372 20.21 2.90 2.34
CA VAL A 372 20.14 1.83 1.35
C VAL A 372 20.47 2.38 -0.03
N GLN A 373 21.42 1.74 -0.71
CA GLN A 373 21.70 1.93 -2.12
C GLN A 373 21.28 0.67 -2.88
N VAL A 374 20.67 0.85 -4.05
CA VAL A 374 20.14 -0.25 -4.87
C VAL A 374 20.82 -0.25 -6.23
N THR A 375 21.36 -1.38 -6.63
CA THR A 375 22.04 -1.51 -7.92
C THR A 375 21.75 -2.85 -8.58
N GLU A 376 21.85 -2.90 -9.89
CA GLU A 376 21.73 -4.17 -10.60
C GLU A 376 22.93 -5.08 -10.31
N SER A 377 24.15 -4.53 -10.28
CA SER A 377 25.39 -5.30 -10.10
C SER A 377 26.49 -4.48 -9.43
N MET A 378 27.29 -5.16 -8.61
CA MET A 378 28.52 -4.63 -7.99
C MET A 378 29.78 -5.23 -8.61
N GLN A 379 29.68 -5.98 -9.71
CA GLN A 379 30.82 -6.72 -10.30
C GLN A 379 31.89 -5.79 -10.89
N SER A 380 31.48 -4.71 -11.60
CA SER A 380 32.40 -3.73 -12.13
C SER A 380 32.99 -2.86 -11.02
N PRO A 381 34.32 -2.66 -10.92
CA PRO A 381 34.93 -1.77 -9.95
C PRO A 381 34.42 -0.32 -10.02
N GLU A 382 34.14 0.18 -11.23
CA GLU A 382 33.63 1.51 -11.47
C GLU A 382 32.21 1.68 -10.93
N THR A 383 31.32 0.72 -11.21
CA THR A 383 29.95 0.71 -10.66
C THR A 383 30.01 0.62 -9.14
N ARG A 384 30.81 -0.29 -8.61
CA ARG A 384 30.99 -0.48 -7.18
C ARG A 384 31.40 0.82 -6.48
N GLU A 385 32.42 1.50 -7.01
CA GLU A 385 32.89 2.77 -6.42
C GLU A 385 31.81 3.85 -6.49
N ARG A 386 31.10 3.93 -7.60
CA ARG A 386 29.98 4.87 -7.76
C ARG A 386 28.90 4.65 -6.71
N GLU A 387 28.46 3.41 -6.49
CA GLU A 387 27.39 3.07 -5.55
C GLU A 387 27.81 3.21 -4.08
N LEU A 388 29.06 2.90 -3.75
CA LEU A 388 29.56 3.00 -2.38
C LEU A 388 29.92 4.44 -1.96
N LYS A 389 30.28 5.30 -2.91
CA LYS A 389 30.74 6.68 -2.64
C LYS A 389 29.74 7.51 -1.83
N PRO A 390 28.44 7.53 -2.14
CA PRO A 390 27.46 8.27 -1.33
C PRO A 390 27.37 7.76 0.11
N LEU A 391 27.36 6.44 0.29
CA LEU A 391 27.28 5.80 1.61
C LEU A 391 28.52 6.08 2.47
N ARG A 392 29.73 6.06 1.87
CA ARG A 392 30.98 6.41 2.56
C ARG A 392 31.05 7.88 2.98
N ALA A 393 30.33 8.76 2.28
CA ALA A 393 30.27 10.17 2.61
C ALA A 393 29.42 10.49 3.85
N ILE A 394 28.58 9.54 4.29
CA ILE A 394 27.75 9.66 5.50
C ILE A 394 28.62 9.34 6.72
N LYS A 395 28.72 10.29 7.66
CA LYS A 395 29.65 10.22 8.80
C LYS A 395 29.03 9.70 10.10
N ASP A 396 27.75 9.32 10.08
CA ASP A 396 27.11 8.71 11.24
C ASP A 396 27.32 7.18 11.30
N ASN A 397 26.88 6.58 12.43
CA ASN A 397 27.07 5.16 12.73
C ASN A 397 25.85 4.29 12.39
N TYR A 398 24.86 4.85 11.70
CA TYR A 398 23.71 4.06 11.27
C TYR A 398 24.11 3.06 10.18
N GLU A 399 23.36 1.99 10.08
CA GLU A 399 23.63 0.91 9.13
C GLU A 399 23.58 1.42 7.69
N LYS A 400 24.53 0.97 6.90
CA LYS A 400 24.65 1.27 5.47
C LYS A 400 24.64 -0.03 4.69
N ILE A 401 23.72 -0.12 3.74
CA ILE A 401 23.48 -1.36 2.98
C ILE A 401 23.49 -1.03 1.48
N VAL A 402 24.18 -1.85 0.70
CA VAL A 402 23.99 -1.91 -0.74
C VAL A 402 23.27 -3.21 -1.09
N ILE A 403 22.16 -3.08 -1.81
CA ILE A 403 21.35 -4.21 -2.26
C ILE A 403 21.59 -4.37 -3.76
N SER A 404 22.08 -5.54 -4.18
CA SER A 404 22.33 -5.85 -5.59
C SER A 404 21.49 -7.02 -6.09
N MET A 405 21.06 -6.95 -7.35
CA MET A 405 20.30 -8.02 -7.98
C MET A 405 21.15 -9.28 -8.17
N TYR A 406 22.40 -9.12 -8.56
CA TYR A 406 23.32 -10.24 -8.73
C TYR A 406 24.09 -10.52 -7.43
N HIS A 407 24.33 -11.78 -7.16
CA HIS A 407 25.14 -12.19 -6.02
C HIS A 407 26.56 -11.65 -6.14
N ASP A 408 27.06 -11.06 -5.07
CA ASP A 408 28.45 -10.69 -4.88
C ASP A 408 29.08 -11.66 -3.87
N TYR A 409 30.35 -12.00 -4.09
CA TYR A 409 31.11 -12.85 -3.14
C TYR A 409 31.57 -12.09 -1.90
N ILE A 410 31.45 -10.75 -1.91
CA ILE A 410 31.87 -9.88 -0.83
C ILE A 410 30.64 -9.38 -0.08
N ASN A 411 30.54 -9.73 1.20
CA ASN A 411 29.40 -9.38 2.03
C ASN A 411 29.50 -7.99 2.70
N SER A 412 30.66 -7.34 2.61
CA SER A 412 30.86 -6.01 3.21
C SER A 412 32.01 -5.26 2.54
N TYR A 413 31.83 -3.96 2.34
CA TYR A 413 32.81 -3.01 1.84
C TYR A 413 32.99 -1.86 2.85
N ASP A 414 34.12 -1.78 3.56
CA ASP A 414 34.38 -0.71 4.52
C ASP A 414 33.25 -0.52 5.57
N GLY A 415 32.67 -1.62 6.03
CA GLY A 415 31.55 -1.59 6.97
C GLY A 415 30.15 -1.40 6.33
N ILE A 416 30.07 -1.20 5.01
CA ILE A 416 28.80 -1.18 4.26
C ILE A 416 28.45 -2.63 3.91
N LYS A 417 27.29 -3.10 4.36
CA LYS A 417 26.81 -4.46 4.06
C LYS A 417 26.41 -4.57 2.59
N ALA A 418 26.84 -5.64 1.92
CA ALA A 418 26.39 -6.00 0.59
C ALA A 418 25.46 -7.21 0.68
N ILE A 419 24.24 -7.06 0.16
CA ILE A 419 23.19 -8.07 0.30
C ILE A 419 22.56 -8.33 -1.07
N ASN A 420 22.33 -9.61 -1.39
CA ASN A 420 21.56 -9.96 -2.58
C ASN A 420 20.08 -9.58 -2.40
N LEU A 421 19.47 -9.05 -3.46
CA LEU A 421 18.08 -8.55 -3.43
C LEU A 421 17.09 -9.67 -3.10
N THR A 422 17.15 -10.81 -3.77
CA THR A 422 16.19 -11.90 -3.54
C THR A 422 16.34 -12.49 -2.14
N ASP A 423 17.57 -12.63 -1.64
CA ASP A 423 17.83 -13.08 -0.27
C ASP A 423 17.28 -12.08 0.77
N TRP A 424 17.37 -10.79 0.48
CA TRP A 424 16.83 -9.75 1.35
C TRP A 424 15.30 -9.74 1.36
N LEU A 425 14.65 -9.96 0.21
CA LEU A 425 13.19 -10.01 0.06
C LEU A 425 12.56 -11.26 0.70
N LEU A 426 13.32 -12.34 0.89
CA LEU A 426 12.83 -13.60 1.47
C LEU A 426 13.03 -13.70 3.00
N LYS A 427 13.76 -12.78 3.59
CA LYS A 427 13.91 -12.66 5.05
C LYS A 427 12.67 -12.03 5.67
#